data_781b644fb0ea18eb471fa206a09bc7f3
#
_entry.id   781b644fb0ea18eb471fa206a09bc7f3
#
_cell.length_a   1.000
_cell.length_b   1.000
_cell.length_c   1.000
_cell.angle_alpha   90.00
_cell.angle_beta   90.00
_cell.angle_gamma   90.00
#
_symmetry.space_group_name_H-M   'P 1'
#
loop_
_entity.id
_entity.type
_entity.pdbx_description
1 polymer ?
#
loop_
_entity_poly.entity_id
_entity_poly.type
_entity_poly.pdbx_seq_one_letter_code
_entity_poly.pdbx_strand_id
1 'polypeptide(L)'
;KVRKMFQELFRDDGGDLQVRQKKIEAFLEQSHQLNNQYENGVFRYKDDFHSVTGYLFLYDPDHNYIYKASHVWRFADCIEFYDDFGMGDHVKLKTYYRMCDELVKAMKADAALMATDSSRFENGWGVDPATFHPDTEKHILAFDIIYCSSTYNLFKGITYVRPKTKERQLMQEKKEKAQELLANLQRAQEQ
;
A
#
# COMPACT_ATOMS: atom_id res chain seq x y z
N LYS A 1 -26.91 -9.04 -5.11
CA LYS A 1 -26.23 -8.73 -3.84
C LYS A 1 -24.80 -8.30 -4.12
N VAL A 2 -23.96 -9.14 -4.77
CA VAL A 2 -22.55 -8.85 -5.09
C VAL A 2 -22.38 -7.53 -5.85
N ARG A 3 -23.15 -7.31 -6.94
CA ARG A 3 -23.10 -6.04 -7.69
C ARG A 3 -23.24 -4.80 -6.80
N LYS A 4 -24.16 -4.86 -5.80
CA LYS A 4 -24.37 -3.75 -4.87
C LYS A 4 -23.14 -3.52 -3.97
N MET A 5 -22.48 -4.60 -3.53
CA MET A 5 -21.23 -4.50 -2.74
C MET A 5 -20.16 -3.75 -3.51
N PHE A 6 -19.93 -4.10 -4.79
CA PHE A 6 -18.96 -3.38 -5.62
C PHE A 6 -19.38 -1.92 -5.91
N GLN A 7 -20.66 -1.65 -6.10
CA GLN A 7 -21.15 -0.28 -6.25
C GLN A 7 -20.89 0.59 -5.02
N GLU A 8 -21.04 0.02 -3.82
CA GLU A 8 -20.72 0.72 -2.57
C GLU A 8 -19.20 0.87 -2.38
N LEU A 9 -18.41 -0.16 -2.72
CA LEU A 9 -16.96 -0.12 -2.64
C LEU A 9 -16.37 0.98 -3.54
N PHE A 10 -16.88 1.10 -4.77
CA PHE A 10 -16.40 2.04 -5.79
C PHE A 10 -17.07 3.41 -5.71
N ARG A 11 -17.98 3.63 -4.75
CA ARG A 11 -18.56 4.96 -4.56
C ARG A 11 -17.44 5.96 -4.23
N ASP A 12 -17.52 7.15 -4.82
CA ASP A 12 -16.60 8.23 -4.50
C ASP A 12 -16.56 8.51 -2.99
N ASP A 13 -15.37 8.66 -2.46
CA ASP A 13 -15.11 8.97 -1.05
C ASP A 13 -14.42 10.33 -0.87
N GLY A 14 -14.29 11.10 -1.96
CA GLY A 14 -13.64 12.41 -1.93
C GLY A 14 -12.17 12.37 -1.48
N GLY A 15 -11.51 11.21 -1.57
CA GLY A 15 -10.14 11.00 -1.08
C GLY A 15 -10.02 10.78 0.43
N ASP A 16 -11.14 10.68 1.15
CA ASP A 16 -11.12 10.42 2.59
C ASP A 16 -10.79 8.95 2.89
N LEU A 17 -9.56 8.72 3.37
CA LEU A 17 -9.08 7.39 3.73
C LEU A 17 -9.84 6.74 4.88
N GLN A 18 -10.51 7.48 5.75
CA GLN A 18 -11.36 6.89 6.80
C GLN A 18 -12.66 6.37 6.21
N VAL A 19 -13.24 7.09 5.25
CA VAL A 19 -14.42 6.62 4.51
C VAL A 19 -14.05 5.39 3.68
N ARG A 20 -12.90 5.40 2.99
CA ARG A 20 -12.38 4.27 2.22
C ARG A 20 -12.13 3.04 3.09
N GLN A 21 -11.50 3.20 4.24
CA GLN A 21 -11.30 2.14 5.23
C GLN A 21 -12.63 1.45 5.59
N LYS A 22 -13.66 2.24 5.94
CA LYS A 22 -14.98 1.70 6.27
C LYS A 22 -15.65 0.96 5.11
N LYS A 23 -15.47 1.42 3.87
CA LYS A 23 -15.99 0.72 2.69
C LYS A 23 -15.33 -0.64 2.49
N ILE A 24 -14.00 -0.72 2.67
CA ILE A 24 -13.24 -1.97 2.61
C ILE A 24 -13.74 -2.94 3.70
N GLU A 25 -13.85 -2.49 4.93
CA GLU A 25 -14.32 -3.30 6.06
C GLU A 25 -15.75 -3.82 5.84
N ALA A 26 -16.65 -2.96 5.37
CA ALA A 26 -18.02 -3.34 5.05
C ALA A 26 -18.10 -4.34 3.88
N PHE A 27 -17.23 -4.21 2.88
CA PHE A 27 -17.15 -5.17 1.78
C PHE A 27 -16.67 -6.54 2.29
N LEU A 28 -15.61 -6.57 3.09
CA LEU A 28 -15.07 -7.80 3.69
C LEU A 28 -16.13 -8.51 4.55
N GLU A 29 -16.80 -7.79 5.41
CA GLU A 29 -17.88 -8.34 6.24
C GLU A 29 -18.98 -8.98 5.38
N GLN A 30 -19.46 -8.26 4.36
CA GLN A 30 -20.51 -8.77 3.47
C GLN A 30 -20.03 -9.96 2.63
N SER A 31 -18.78 -9.97 2.17
CA SER A 31 -18.18 -11.08 1.42
C SER A 31 -18.10 -12.33 2.30
N HIS A 32 -17.63 -12.19 3.54
CA HIS A 32 -17.57 -13.30 4.49
C HIS A 32 -18.94 -13.85 4.84
N GLN A 33 -19.94 -12.99 5.03
CA GLN A 33 -21.32 -13.42 5.25
C GLN A 33 -21.90 -14.18 4.05
N LEU A 34 -21.59 -13.75 2.82
CA LEU A 34 -22.01 -14.46 1.61
C LEU A 34 -21.35 -15.83 1.51
N ASN A 35 -20.04 -15.91 1.72
CA ASN A 35 -19.31 -17.17 1.68
C ASN A 35 -19.86 -18.18 2.69
N ASN A 36 -20.21 -17.73 3.89
CA ASN A 36 -20.79 -18.59 4.93
C ASN A 36 -22.18 -19.12 4.55
N GLN A 37 -22.95 -18.43 3.67
CA GLN A 37 -24.25 -18.88 3.18
C GLN A 37 -24.16 -19.99 2.11
N TYR A 38 -23.04 -20.06 1.38
CA TYR A 38 -22.82 -20.99 0.27
C TYR A 38 -21.90 -22.15 0.64
N GLU A 39 -21.98 -22.65 1.86
CA GLU A 39 -21.16 -23.74 2.38
C GLU A 39 -21.42 -25.09 1.71
N ASN A 40 -20.89 -25.30 0.52
CA ASN A 40 -20.85 -26.61 -0.13
C ASN A 40 -19.47 -27.29 -0.10
N GLY A 41 -18.65 -27.04 0.89
CA GLY A 41 -17.58 -27.91 1.35
C GLY A 41 -16.31 -28.03 0.49
N VAL A 42 -16.30 -27.66 -0.80
CA VAL A 42 -15.21 -28.06 -1.72
C VAL A 42 -14.22 -26.95 -2.02
N PHE A 43 -14.65 -25.71 -2.09
CA PHE A 43 -13.75 -24.58 -2.34
C PHE A 43 -14.32 -23.30 -1.75
N ARG A 44 -13.58 -22.69 -0.82
CA ARG A 44 -13.96 -21.39 -0.24
C ARG A 44 -12.95 -20.35 -0.66
N TYR A 45 -13.32 -19.47 -1.57
CA TYR A 45 -12.60 -18.23 -1.76
C TYR A 45 -13.05 -17.25 -0.68
N LYS A 46 -12.10 -16.73 0.06
CA LYS A 46 -12.35 -15.71 1.08
C LYS A 46 -11.65 -14.43 0.67
N ASP A 47 -12.42 -13.37 0.42
CA ASP A 47 -11.82 -12.06 0.26
C ASP A 47 -11.06 -11.67 1.51
N ASP A 48 -9.93 -11.04 1.32
CA ASP A 48 -9.08 -10.45 2.33
C ASP A 48 -8.77 -8.99 1.97
N PHE A 49 -8.02 -8.33 2.81
CA PHE A 49 -7.65 -6.93 2.56
C PHE A 49 -6.86 -6.76 1.26
N HIS A 50 -6.07 -7.76 0.88
CA HIS A 50 -5.33 -7.75 -0.40
C HIS A 50 -6.27 -7.75 -1.60
N SER A 51 -7.26 -8.66 -1.63
CA SER A 51 -8.19 -8.75 -2.76
C SER A 51 -9.01 -7.46 -2.91
N VAL A 52 -9.50 -6.90 -1.80
CA VAL A 52 -10.33 -5.69 -1.86
C VAL A 52 -9.54 -4.46 -2.27
N THR A 53 -8.31 -4.29 -1.78
CA THR A 53 -7.42 -3.21 -2.26
C THR A 53 -7.02 -3.41 -3.71
N GLY A 54 -6.90 -4.66 -4.17
CA GLY A 54 -6.72 -5.00 -5.58
C GLY A 54 -7.90 -4.57 -6.45
N TYR A 55 -9.14 -4.76 -6.00
CA TYR A 55 -10.32 -4.28 -6.71
C TYR A 55 -10.36 -2.76 -6.84
N LEU A 56 -10.06 -2.05 -5.74
CA LEU A 56 -9.99 -0.58 -5.75
C LEU A 56 -8.89 -0.07 -6.69
N PHE A 57 -7.73 -0.69 -6.65
CA PHE A 57 -6.61 -0.35 -7.52
C PHE A 57 -6.93 -0.58 -9.00
N LEU A 58 -7.54 -1.72 -9.37
CA LEU A 58 -7.95 -2.00 -10.75
C LEU A 58 -9.05 -1.04 -11.24
N TYR A 59 -9.87 -0.54 -10.33
CA TYR A 59 -10.92 0.42 -10.64
C TYR A 59 -10.36 1.84 -10.84
N ASP A 60 -9.44 2.26 -9.98
CA ASP A 60 -8.86 3.59 -9.95
C ASP A 60 -7.42 3.55 -9.40
N PRO A 61 -6.44 3.23 -10.26
CA PRO A 61 -5.05 3.09 -9.84
C PRO A 61 -4.40 4.38 -9.39
N ASP A 62 -4.86 5.54 -9.87
CA ASP A 62 -4.28 6.84 -9.52
C ASP A 62 -4.56 7.26 -8.07
N HIS A 63 -5.59 6.67 -7.42
CA HIS A 63 -5.99 7.01 -6.07
C HIS A 63 -5.89 5.85 -5.08
N ASN A 64 -5.43 4.68 -5.54
CA ASN A 64 -5.36 3.49 -4.69
C ASN A 64 -4.01 2.79 -4.75
N TYR A 65 -3.67 2.08 -3.68
CA TYR A 65 -2.52 1.18 -3.57
C TYR A 65 -2.97 -0.24 -3.28
N ILE A 66 -2.27 -1.24 -3.86
CA ILE A 66 -2.50 -2.65 -3.55
C ILE A 66 -1.76 -3.02 -2.28
N TYR A 67 -2.45 -3.56 -1.29
CA TYR A 67 -1.85 -4.05 -0.06
C TYR A 67 -1.62 -5.57 -0.13
N LYS A 68 -0.37 -6.01 0.05
CA LYS A 68 -0.03 -7.43 0.20
C LYS A 68 0.86 -7.62 1.43
N ALA A 69 0.25 -8.08 2.52
CA ALA A 69 0.83 -8.08 3.86
C ALA A 69 2.29 -8.56 3.91
N SER A 70 2.60 -9.75 3.37
CA SER A 70 3.94 -10.31 3.43
C SER A 70 5.02 -9.45 2.78
N HIS A 71 4.68 -8.77 1.67
CA HIS A 71 5.60 -7.89 0.96
C HIS A 71 5.71 -6.53 1.64
N VAL A 72 4.58 -5.96 2.04
CA VAL A 72 4.52 -4.66 2.75
C VAL A 72 5.33 -4.71 4.05
N TRP A 73 5.11 -5.74 4.88
CA TRP A 73 5.83 -5.87 6.14
C TRP A 73 7.34 -6.01 5.93
N ARG A 74 7.76 -6.82 4.96
CA ARG A 74 9.17 -7.01 4.67
C ARG A 74 9.81 -5.74 4.13
N PHE A 75 9.14 -5.05 3.20
CA PHE A 75 9.61 -3.78 2.66
C PHE A 75 9.71 -2.72 3.75
N ALA A 76 8.64 -2.53 4.54
CA ALA A 76 8.60 -1.57 5.64
C ALA A 76 9.76 -1.76 6.63
N ASP A 77 10.03 -3.02 6.97
CA ASP A 77 11.16 -3.33 7.85
C ASP A 77 12.52 -2.94 7.22
N CYS A 78 12.69 -3.17 5.92
CA CYS A 78 13.95 -2.84 5.22
C CYS A 78 14.19 -1.32 5.10
N ILE A 79 13.13 -0.52 5.04
CA ILE A 79 13.21 0.95 4.99
C ILE A 79 13.06 1.60 6.37
N GLU A 80 13.06 0.78 7.44
CA GLU A 80 12.89 1.23 8.83
C GLU A 80 11.57 1.99 9.09
N PHE A 81 10.52 1.63 8.38
CA PHE A 81 9.17 2.12 8.62
C PHE A 81 8.46 1.20 9.62
N TYR A 82 8.42 1.62 10.90
CA TYR A 82 7.98 0.78 12.02
C TYR A 82 6.56 1.06 12.51
N ASP A 83 5.79 1.84 11.78
CA ASP A 83 4.42 2.14 12.14
C ASP A 83 3.53 0.89 12.11
N ASP A 84 2.51 0.90 12.94
CA ASP A 84 1.58 -0.23 13.03
C ASP A 84 0.59 -0.24 11.87
N PHE A 85 0.71 -1.23 10.99
CA PHE A 85 -0.22 -1.45 9.88
C PHE A 85 -1.53 -2.15 10.26
N GLY A 86 -1.70 -2.56 11.51
CA GLY A 86 -2.79 -3.47 11.87
C GLY A 86 -2.57 -4.89 11.40
N MET A 87 -3.58 -5.75 11.48
CA MET A 87 -3.47 -7.17 11.12
C MET A 87 -4.77 -7.70 10.50
N GLY A 88 -4.64 -8.69 9.60
CA GLY A 88 -5.77 -9.37 8.99
C GLY A 88 -6.68 -8.41 8.24
N ASP A 89 -7.97 -8.42 8.57
CA ASP A 89 -8.97 -7.55 7.96
C ASP A 89 -9.00 -6.13 8.59
N HIS A 90 -8.15 -5.88 9.60
CA HIS A 90 -8.03 -4.61 10.33
C HIS A 90 -6.74 -3.86 9.99
N VAL A 91 -6.38 -3.84 8.71
CA VAL A 91 -5.24 -3.05 8.22
C VAL A 91 -5.55 -1.57 8.35
N LYS A 92 -4.62 -0.79 8.87
CA LYS A 92 -4.73 0.67 8.98
C LYS A 92 -4.36 1.31 7.64
N LEU A 93 -5.36 1.56 6.81
CA LEU A 93 -5.19 2.07 5.46
C LEU A 93 -4.35 3.36 5.43
N LYS A 94 -4.62 4.30 6.33
CA LYS A 94 -3.89 5.57 6.45
C LYS A 94 -2.39 5.36 6.68
N THR A 95 -2.02 4.40 7.51
CA THR A 95 -0.60 4.09 7.76
C THR A 95 0.07 3.52 6.51
N TYR A 96 -0.62 2.62 5.81
CA TYR A 96 -0.11 2.03 4.58
C TYR A 96 0.04 3.06 3.46
N TYR A 97 -0.97 3.91 3.24
CA TYR A 97 -0.92 4.96 2.23
C TYR A 97 0.23 5.94 2.51
N ARG A 98 0.42 6.36 3.76
CA ARG A 98 1.54 7.23 4.12
C ARG A 98 2.90 6.63 3.74
N MET A 99 3.12 5.34 3.99
CA MET A 99 4.36 4.67 3.57
C MET A 99 4.52 4.69 2.04
N CYS A 100 3.44 4.40 1.31
CA CYS A 100 3.44 4.44 -0.15
C CYS A 100 3.66 5.85 -0.69
N ASP A 101 3.04 6.86 -0.09
CA ASP A 101 3.22 8.27 -0.47
C ASP A 101 4.67 8.74 -0.26
N GLU A 102 5.30 8.35 0.87
CA GLU A 102 6.73 8.61 1.13
C GLU A 102 7.61 7.93 0.07
N LEU A 103 7.30 6.68 -0.31
CA LEU A 103 7.98 5.96 -1.39
C LEU A 103 7.81 6.67 -2.72
N VAL A 104 6.59 7.01 -3.11
CA VAL A 104 6.28 7.74 -4.37
C VAL A 104 7.03 9.06 -4.43
N LYS A 105 7.06 9.81 -3.33
CA LYS A 105 7.82 11.06 -3.23
C LYS A 105 9.32 10.84 -3.47
N ALA A 106 9.89 9.80 -2.86
CA ALA A 106 11.30 9.46 -3.05
C ALA A 106 11.60 9.04 -4.49
N MET A 107 10.72 8.20 -5.10
CA MET A 107 10.85 7.79 -6.50
C MET A 107 10.80 8.98 -7.47
N LYS A 108 9.79 9.85 -7.31
CA LYS A 108 9.64 11.06 -8.17
C LYS A 108 10.82 12.03 -8.06
N ALA A 109 11.58 11.98 -6.95
CA ALA A 109 12.79 12.78 -6.78
C ALA A 109 14.03 12.16 -7.45
N ASP A 110 14.00 10.87 -7.81
CA ASP A 110 15.10 10.18 -8.49
C ASP A 110 14.92 10.26 -10.01
N ALA A 111 15.65 11.19 -10.63
CA ALA A 111 15.58 11.42 -12.07
C ALA A 111 16.01 10.20 -12.90
N ALA A 112 16.96 9.40 -12.43
CA ALA A 112 17.44 8.21 -13.13
C ALA A 112 16.36 7.10 -13.11
N LEU A 113 15.71 6.90 -11.96
CA LEU A 113 14.59 5.97 -11.83
C LEU A 113 13.43 6.40 -12.72
N MET A 114 13.07 7.69 -12.73
CA MET A 114 11.98 8.20 -13.55
C MET A 114 12.26 8.07 -15.05
N ALA A 115 13.51 8.29 -15.49
CA ALA A 115 13.88 8.06 -16.88
C ALA A 115 13.78 6.58 -17.27
N THR A 116 14.21 5.68 -16.39
CA THR A 116 14.10 4.23 -16.59
C THR A 116 12.64 3.79 -16.65
N ASP A 117 11.81 4.31 -15.76
CA ASP A 117 10.37 4.02 -15.74
C ASP A 117 9.68 4.48 -17.02
N SER A 118 10.00 5.69 -17.52
CA SER A 118 9.46 6.20 -18.78
C SER A 118 9.86 5.34 -19.97
N SER A 119 11.12 4.86 -20.01
CA SER A 119 11.63 4.06 -21.14
C SER A 119 10.90 2.73 -21.32
N ARG A 120 10.30 2.16 -20.29
CA ARG A 120 9.52 0.92 -20.41
C ARG A 120 8.25 1.10 -21.24
N PHE A 121 7.70 2.30 -21.31
CA PHE A 121 6.54 2.62 -22.16
C PHE A 121 6.94 2.94 -23.61
N GLU A 122 8.16 3.47 -23.82
CA GLU A 122 8.67 3.83 -25.14
C GLU A 122 9.08 2.60 -25.98
N ASN A 123 9.66 1.58 -25.34
CA ASN A 123 10.19 0.40 -25.99
C ASN A 123 9.15 -0.67 -26.34
N GLY A 124 7.87 -0.35 -26.18
CA GLY A 124 6.71 -1.13 -26.61
C GLY A 124 6.92 -2.63 -26.54
N TRP A 125 6.71 -3.26 -25.45
CA TRP A 125 6.82 -4.73 -25.25
C TRP A 125 5.92 -5.54 -26.20
N GLY A 126 5.72 -5.05 -27.43
CA GLY A 126 4.85 -5.61 -28.44
C GLY A 126 3.35 -5.39 -28.17
N VAL A 127 3.02 -4.52 -27.23
CA VAL A 127 1.65 -4.19 -26.84
C VAL A 127 1.39 -2.72 -27.21
N ASP A 128 0.19 -2.42 -27.66
CA ASP A 128 -0.21 -1.05 -27.99
C ASP A 128 -0.10 -0.16 -26.75
N PRO A 129 0.74 0.91 -26.77
CA PRO A 129 0.88 1.84 -25.64
C PRO A 129 -0.46 2.45 -25.18
N ALA A 130 -1.44 2.58 -26.07
CA ALA A 130 -2.77 3.08 -25.75
C ALA A 130 -3.57 2.14 -24.79
N THR A 131 -3.12 0.90 -24.64
CA THR A 131 -3.75 -0.08 -23.73
C THR A 131 -3.17 -0.07 -22.32
N PHE A 132 -2.07 0.68 -22.09
CA PHE A 132 -1.44 0.78 -20.78
C PHE A 132 -2.00 1.96 -19.99
N HIS A 133 -2.13 1.76 -18.68
CA HIS A 133 -2.32 2.86 -17.76
C HIS A 133 -1.00 3.65 -17.64
N PRO A 134 -1.00 4.98 -17.79
CA PRO A 134 0.24 5.79 -17.85
C PRO A 134 0.98 5.86 -16.50
N ASP A 135 0.37 5.39 -15.41
CA ASP A 135 0.92 5.43 -14.05
C ASP A 135 1.50 6.80 -13.67
N THR A 136 0.73 7.85 -13.93
CA THR A 136 1.14 9.23 -13.67
C THR A 136 1.46 9.43 -12.19
N GLU A 137 0.65 8.86 -11.32
CA GLU A 137 0.82 8.95 -9.87
C GLU A 137 1.87 7.99 -9.31
N LYS A 138 2.38 7.05 -10.14
CA LYS A 138 3.42 6.09 -9.76
C LYS A 138 2.99 5.07 -8.72
N HIS A 139 1.72 4.78 -8.64
CA HIS A 139 1.17 3.77 -7.72
C HIS A 139 1.47 2.35 -8.18
N ILE A 140 1.50 2.09 -9.51
CA ILE A 140 1.91 0.79 -10.08
C ILE A 140 3.39 0.57 -9.77
N LEU A 141 4.24 1.55 -10.07
CA LEU A 141 5.67 1.47 -9.80
C LEU A 141 5.95 1.28 -8.30
N ALA A 142 5.23 1.96 -7.41
CA ALA A 142 5.36 1.77 -5.96
C ALA A 142 5.04 0.33 -5.55
N PHE A 143 3.97 -0.26 -6.08
CA PHE A 143 3.64 -1.65 -5.83
C PHE A 143 4.71 -2.60 -6.38
N ASP A 144 5.22 -2.37 -7.59
CA ASP A 144 6.29 -3.16 -8.19
C ASP A 144 7.56 -3.13 -7.32
N ILE A 145 7.97 -1.98 -6.81
CA ILE A 145 9.13 -1.86 -5.92
C ILE A 145 8.91 -2.66 -4.63
N ILE A 146 7.76 -2.50 -3.97
CA ILE A 146 7.42 -3.23 -2.75
C ILE A 146 7.41 -4.74 -3.01
N TYR A 147 6.79 -5.17 -4.10
CA TYR A 147 6.66 -6.58 -4.47
C TYR A 147 8.01 -7.18 -4.88
N CYS A 148 8.72 -6.55 -5.79
CA CYS A 148 9.98 -7.05 -6.34
C CYS A 148 11.10 -7.06 -5.29
N SER A 149 11.17 -6.06 -4.43
CA SER A 149 12.13 -6.00 -3.32
C SER A 149 12.08 -7.25 -2.45
N SER A 150 10.87 -7.72 -2.19
CA SER A 150 10.64 -8.92 -1.39
C SER A 150 10.83 -10.21 -2.20
N THR A 151 10.29 -10.26 -3.42
CA THR A 151 10.27 -11.47 -4.26
C THR A 151 11.68 -11.83 -4.76
N TYR A 152 12.44 -10.84 -5.19
CA TYR A 152 13.78 -11.03 -5.76
C TYR A 152 14.90 -10.79 -4.74
N ASN A 153 14.55 -10.61 -3.47
CA ASN A 153 15.52 -10.38 -2.40
C ASN A 153 16.53 -9.25 -2.74
N LEU A 154 16.03 -8.12 -3.19
CA LEU A 154 16.86 -6.96 -3.58
C LEU A 154 17.66 -6.38 -2.42
N PHE A 155 17.27 -6.69 -1.19
CA PHE A 155 18.01 -6.36 0.03
C PHE A 155 19.04 -7.43 0.43
N LYS A 156 19.43 -8.32 -0.50
CA LYS A 156 20.48 -9.33 -0.25
C LYS A 156 21.78 -8.66 0.17
N GLY A 157 22.32 -9.10 1.29
CA GLY A 157 23.55 -8.52 1.87
C GLY A 157 23.27 -7.45 2.94
N ILE A 158 22.05 -6.95 3.04
CA ILE A 158 21.60 -6.18 4.19
C ILE A 158 21.20 -7.17 5.28
N THR A 159 21.91 -7.15 6.42
CA THR A 159 21.54 -7.98 7.56
C THR A 159 20.23 -7.46 8.12
N TYR A 160 19.17 -8.21 7.84
CA TYR A 160 17.83 -7.86 8.28
C TYR A 160 17.43 -8.76 9.46
N VAL A 161 17.26 -8.15 10.61
CA VAL A 161 16.65 -8.80 11.78
C VAL A 161 15.34 -8.10 12.07
N ARG A 162 14.24 -8.80 11.81
CA ARG A 162 12.91 -8.24 12.07
C ARG A 162 12.77 -7.89 13.56
N PRO A 163 12.60 -6.62 13.93
CA PRO A 163 12.43 -6.23 15.32
C PRO A 163 11.17 -6.87 15.91
N LYS A 164 11.22 -7.23 17.19
CA LYS A 164 10.04 -7.66 17.93
C LYS A 164 9.05 -6.50 18.05
N THR A 165 7.77 -6.81 18.24
CA THR A 165 6.71 -5.78 18.32
C THR A 165 7.01 -4.66 19.31
N LYS A 166 7.54 -4.99 20.49
CA LYS A 166 7.95 -4.00 21.50
C LYS A 166 9.11 -3.11 21.04
N GLU A 167 10.08 -3.69 20.31
CA GLU A 167 11.22 -2.94 19.76
C GLU A 167 10.76 -1.98 18.66
N ARG A 168 9.83 -2.43 17.82
CA ARG A 168 9.22 -1.58 16.79
C ARG A 168 8.50 -0.39 17.40
N GLN A 169 7.68 -0.61 18.42
CA GLN A 169 7.00 0.47 19.15
C GLN A 169 7.99 1.47 19.74
N LEU A 170 9.06 0.99 20.38
CA LEU A 170 10.09 1.85 20.96
C LEU A 170 10.85 2.66 19.88
N MET A 171 11.14 2.04 18.74
CA MET A 171 11.79 2.72 17.60
C MET A 171 10.88 3.79 17.02
N GLN A 172 9.58 3.49 16.91
CA GLN A 172 8.59 4.45 16.45
C GLN A 172 8.48 5.66 17.39
N GLU A 173 8.36 5.42 18.70
CA GLU A 173 8.34 6.49 19.69
C GLU A 173 9.59 7.38 19.64
N LYS A 174 10.77 6.78 19.44
CA LYS A 174 12.01 7.54 19.29
C LYS A 174 12.01 8.38 18.01
N LYS A 175 11.52 7.83 16.91
CA LYS A 175 11.41 8.55 15.61
C LYS A 175 10.45 9.75 15.75
N GLU A 176 9.29 9.55 16.36
CA GLU A 176 8.31 10.63 16.59
C GLU A 176 8.87 11.74 17.46
N LYS A 177 9.54 11.41 18.56
CA LYS A 177 10.19 12.41 19.44
C LYS A 177 11.29 13.18 18.71
N ALA A 178 12.09 12.51 17.86
CA ALA A 178 13.11 13.17 17.08
C ALA A 178 12.51 14.13 16.03
N GLN A 179 11.43 13.73 15.37
CA GLN A 179 10.71 14.58 14.42
C GLN A 179 10.08 15.82 15.10
N GLU A 180 9.49 15.63 16.28
CA GLU A 180 8.92 16.73 17.06
C GLU A 180 10.00 17.73 17.50
N LEU A 181 11.16 17.22 17.94
CA LEU A 181 12.29 18.07 18.31
C LEU A 181 12.81 18.87 17.10
N LEU A 182 12.97 18.26 15.94
CA LEU A 182 13.37 18.93 14.72
C LEU A 182 12.37 20.01 14.30
N ALA A 183 11.06 19.71 14.36
CA ALA A 183 10.01 20.67 14.03
C ALA A 183 10.01 21.86 15.00
N ASN A 184 10.31 21.63 16.29
CA ASN A 184 10.42 22.70 17.28
C ASN A 184 11.66 23.57 17.04
N LEU A 185 12.79 22.96 16.67
CA LEU A 185 14.01 23.72 16.33
C LEU A 185 13.82 24.58 15.08
N GLN A 186 13.16 24.06 14.04
CA GLN A 186 12.85 24.84 12.84
C GLN A 186 11.95 26.05 13.17
N ARG A 187 10.90 25.86 13.97
CA ARG A 187 10.03 26.96 14.40
C ARG A 187 10.75 28.02 15.24
N ALA A 188 11.74 27.61 16.04
CA ALA A 188 12.53 28.54 16.84
C ALA A 188 13.57 29.34 16.00
N GLN A 189 13.94 28.85 14.81
CA GLN A 189 14.82 29.55 13.89
C GLN A 189 14.09 30.55 12.98
N GLU A 190 12.76 30.39 12.85
CA GLU A 190 11.90 31.27 12.03
C GLU A 190 11.34 32.47 12.85
N GLN A 191 11.59 32.53 14.16
CA GLN A 191 11.26 33.65 15.07
C GLN A 191 12.47 34.56 15.32
#